data_51d96b8eeca1b4f317738bf361656386
#
_entry.id   51d96b8eeca1b4f317738bf361656386
#
_cell.length_a   1.000
_cell.length_b   1.000
_cell.length_c   1.000
_cell.angle_alpha   90.00
_cell.angle_beta   90.00
_cell.angle_gamma   90.00
#
_symmetry.space_group_name_H-M   'P 1'
#
loop_
_entity.id
_entity.type
_entity.pdbx_description
1 polymer ?
#
loop_
_entity_poly.entity_id
_entity_poly.type
_entity_poly.pdbx_seq_one_letter_code
_entity_poly.pdbx_strand_id
1 'polypeptide(L)'
;DTLPVLPRDATDRNRTSPFAFTGNKFEFRAPGSSQSCAGPMMTLNTIVAESLDSLAEELSSFAPETFLPQLQETLKRRISEHKRIIFNGDNYSEEWVKEAERRGLPNLKNTMTALHTLVNEKNVALFEKYGVFSRRELESRFEIFLEEYHRRIRIEGRLSWEMAATIILPALRNEYEQTVSALSRALDAKRTSGTAALQKLADKLGDALDSIVSDLDTLETALTSCHEDILVAMSQLRTSVDAAETLVNDRSWPLPKYREMLFIY
;
A
#
# COMPACT_ATOMS: atom_id res chain seq x y z
N ASP A 1 -1.38 22.11 -40.68
CA ASP A 1 -1.74 21.68 -39.33
C ASP A 1 -1.12 20.31 -39.07
N THR A 2 -0.04 20.29 -38.28
CA THR A 2 0.79 19.11 -38.04
C THR A 2 0.34 18.26 -36.85
N LEU A 3 -0.57 18.77 -36.04
CA LEU A 3 -1.15 18.03 -34.93
C LEU A 3 -2.65 17.82 -35.15
N PRO A 4 -3.16 16.59 -34.97
CA PRO A 4 -4.59 16.36 -34.98
C PRO A 4 -5.26 17.19 -33.86
N VAL A 5 -6.47 17.68 -34.13
CA VAL A 5 -7.29 18.31 -33.09
C VAL A 5 -7.65 17.23 -32.09
N LEU A 6 -6.99 17.25 -30.93
CA LEU A 6 -7.30 16.33 -29.83
C LEU A 6 -8.49 16.90 -29.06
N PRO A 7 -9.54 16.11 -28.83
CA PRO A 7 -10.64 16.54 -27.98
C PRO A 7 -10.10 16.83 -26.56
N ARG A 8 -10.59 17.92 -25.98
CA ARG A 8 -10.28 18.23 -24.59
C ARG A 8 -10.85 17.12 -23.70
N ASP A 9 -9.98 16.41 -23.00
CA ASP A 9 -10.41 15.40 -22.04
C ASP A 9 -11.13 16.11 -20.86
N ALA A 10 -12.42 15.80 -20.69
CA ALA A 10 -13.26 16.29 -19.60
C ALA A 10 -13.44 15.25 -18.50
N THR A 11 -12.71 14.13 -18.56
CA THR A 11 -12.84 13.06 -17.58
C THR A 11 -12.30 13.44 -16.20
N ASP A 12 -12.82 12.78 -15.18
CA ASP A 12 -12.44 12.98 -13.79
C ASP A 12 -10.94 12.72 -13.59
N ARG A 13 -10.20 13.77 -13.37
CA ARG A 13 -8.76 13.80 -13.10
C ARG A 13 -8.33 13.06 -11.84
N ASN A 14 -9.27 12.63 -10.99
CA ASN A 14 -8.95 12.05 -9.68
C ASN A 14 -8.57 10.58 -9.71
N ARG A 15 -8.75 9.89 -10.85
CA ARG A 15 -8.61 8.43 -10.95
C ARG A 15 -7.69 7.96 -12.07
N THR A 16 -6.93 8.86 -12.66
CA THR A 16 -6.09 8.52 -13.78
C THR A 16 -4.71 8.07 -13.31
N SER A 17 -3.67 8.72 -13.66
CA SER A 17 -2.30 8.33 -13.43
C SER A 17 -1.75 8.94 -12.12
N PRO A 18 -0.82 8.29 -11.41
CA PRO A 18 -0.03 8.94 -10.35
C PRO A 18 0.84 10.09 -10.89
N PHE A 19 1.05 10.16 -12.22
CA PHE A 19 1.71 11.27 -12.90
C PHE A 19 0.83 11.72 -14.07
N ALA A 20 -0.18 12.53 -13.77
CA ALA A 20 -1.24 12.92 -14.70
C ALA A 20 -0.92 14.22 -15.42
N PHE A 21 -1.15 14.25 -16.75
CA PHE A 21 -1.14 15.49 -17.54
C PHE A 21 -2.50 16.17 -17.45
N THR A 22 -2.54 17.42 -16.98
CA THR A 22 -3.77 18.16 -16.72
C THR A 22 -3.92 19.38 -17.63
N GLY A 23 -3.53 19.26 -18.88
CA GLY A 23 -3.69 20.24 -19.95
C GLY A 23 -2.46 21.13 -20.20
N ASN A 24 -1.83 21.67 -19.17
CA ASN A 24 -0.63 22.51 -19.27
C ASN A 24 0.44 22.19 -18.20
N LYS A 25 0.19 21.19 -17.37
CA LYS A 25 1.08 20.78 -16.28
C LYS A 25 0.94 19.29 -16.03
N PHE A 26 1.91 18.71 -15.34
CA PHE A 26 1.81 17.39 -14.75
C PHE A 26 1.52 17.51 -13.26
N GLU A 27 0.69 16.62 -12.76
CA GLU A 27 0.39 16.49 -11.34
C GLU A 27 0.89 15.15 -10.84
N PHE A 28 1.73 15.18 -9.81
CA PHE A 28 2.10 13.97 -9.07
C PHE A 28 1.07 13.69 -7.98
N ARG A 29 0.55 12.47 -7.97
CA ARG A 29 -0.46 12.01 -7.02
C ARG A 29 -0.06 10.67 -6.47
N ALA A 30 0.23 10.62 -5.19
CA ALA A 30 0.48 9.37 -4.48
C ALA A 30 0.04 9.50 -3.02
N PRO A 31 -0.51 8.45 -2.41
CA PRO A 31 -0.72 8.41 -0.97
C PRO A 31 0.63 8.46 -0.26
N GLY A 32 0.72 9.19 0.83
CA GLY A 32 1.97 9.36 1.57
C GLY A 32 1.96 10.62 2.41
N SER A 33 0.84 10.93 3.09
CA SER A 33 0.66 12.16 3.89
C SER A 33 1.73 12.38 4.97
N SER A 34 2.37 11.32 5.45
CA SER A 34 3.48 11.36 6.41
C SER A 34 4.87 11.43 5.78
N GLN A 35 4.94 11.43 4.44
CA GLN A 35 6.20 11.39 3.69
C GLN A 35 6.49 12.75 3.03
N SER A 36 7.78 13.05 2.83
CA SER A 36 8.19 14.20 2.03
C SER A 36 7.96 13.95 0.53
N CYS A 37 7.38 14.93 -0.17
CA CYS A 37 7.27 14.88 -1.63
C CYS A 37 8.58 15.20 -2.37
N ALA A 38 9.64 15.61 -1.66
CA ALA A 38 10.91 16.03 -2.27
C ALA A 38 11.59 14.92 -3.10
N GLY A 39 11.63 13.68 -2.57
CA GLY A 39 12.19 12.53 -3.28
C GLY A 39 11.50 12.22 -4.59
N PRO A 40 10.17 11.99 -4.59
CA PRO A 40 9.40 11.79 -5.82
C PRO A 40 9.53 12.94 -6.83
N MET A 41 9.45 14.18 -6.39
CA MET A 41 9.55 15.34 -7.28
C MET A 41 10.93 15.45 -7.92
N MET A 42 11.98 15.25 -7.17
CA MET A 42 13.35 15.23 -7.69
C MET A 42 13.54 14.11 -8.72
N THR A 43 13.09 12.90 -8.41
CA THR A 43 13.18 11.75 -9.32
C THR A 43 12.42 12.00 -10.62
N LEU A 44 11.18 12.49 -10.54
CA LEU A 44 10.38 12.81 -11.72
C LEU A 44 11.00 13.90 -12.58
N ASN A 45 11.52 14.97 -11.97
CA ASN A 45 12.21 16.04 -12.71
C ASN A 45 13.44 15.49 -13.44
N THR A 46 14.22 14.61 -12.82
CA THR A 46 15.39 13.99 -13.46
C THR A 46 14.98 13.08 -14.63
N ILE A 47 13.93 12.28 -14.48
CA ILE A 47 13.39 11.43 -15.55
C ILE A 47 12.88 12.28 -16.72
N VAL A 48 12.17 13.36 -16.45
CA VAL A 48 11.68 14.27 -17.50
C VAL A 48 12.84 14.98 -18.19
N ALA A 49 13.86 15.44 -17.45
CA ALA A 49 15.05 16.04 -18.01
C ALA A 49 15.75 15.09 -19.00
N GLU A 50 15.96 13.82 -18.63
CA GLU A 50 16.53 12.80 -19.52
C GLU A 50 15.70 12.59 -20.78
N SER A 51 14.37 12.54 -20.64
CA SER A 51 13.48 12.35 -21.79
C SER A 51 13.51 13.55 -22.75
N LEU A 52 13.55 14.77 -22.21
CA LEU A 52 13.67 16.00 -22.99
C LEU A 52 15.03 16.10 -23.68
N ASP A 53 16.11 15.76 -22.97
CA ASP A 53 17.46 15.77 -23.50
C ASP A 53 17.60 14.79 -24.68
N SER A 54 17.12 13.55 -24.50
CA SER A 54 17.08 12.54 -25.55
C SER A 54 16.26 12.97 -26.79
N LEU A 55 15.14 13.66 -26.60
CA LEU A 55 14.35 14.20 -27.68
C LEU A 55 15.05 15.38 -28.37
N ALA A 56 15.62 16.30 -27.61
CA ALA A 56 16.34 17.44 -28.15
C ALA A 56 17.55 17.00 -28.99
N GLU A 57 18.30 16.00 -28.52
CA GLU A 57 19.43 15.44 -29.24
C GLU A 57 19.02 14.81 -30.59
N GLU A 58 17.92 14.03 -30.58
CA GLU A 58 17.35 13.43 -31.79
C GLU A 58 16.88 14.50 -32.78
N LEU A 59 16.08 15.47 -32.31
CA LEU A 59 15.50 16.51 -33.16
C LEU A 59 16.55 17.48 -33.71
N SER A 60 17.59 17.79 -32.96
CA SER A 60 18.67 18.67 -33.41
C SER A 60 19.49 18.10 -34.57
N SER A 61 19.40 16.79 -34.83
CA SER A 61 20.07 16.13 -35.96
C SER A 61 19.29 16.25 -37.27
N PHE A 62 18.07 16.78 -37.28
CA PHE A 62 17.20 16.84 -38.44
C PHE A 62 17.52 18.07 -39.30
N ALA A 63 17.60 17.87 -40.63
CA ALA A 63 17.72 18.99 -41.54
C ALA A 63 16.42 19.79 -41.61
N PRO A 64 16.48 21.13 -41.76
CA PRO A 64 15.30 21.98 -41.81
C PRO A 64 14.26 21.55 -42.86
N GLU A 65 14.72 21.09 -44.00
CA GLU A 65 13.87 20.69 -45.13
C GLU A 65 13.07 19.41 -44.88
N THR A 66 13.59 18.52 -44.03
CA THR A 66 12.99 17.23 -43.69
C THR A 66 12.48 17.15 -42.24
N PHE A 67 12.51 18.26 -41.51
CA PHE A 67 12.20 18.30 -40.09
C PHE A 67 10.81 17.77 -39.78
N LEU A 68 9.76 18.24 -40.48
CA LEU A 68 8.38 17.84 -40.16
C LEU A 68 8.11 16.35 -40.43
N PRO A 69 8.48 15.76 -41.56
CA PRO A 69 8.34 14.32 -41.78
C PRO A 69 9.09 13.47 -40.76
N GLN A 70 10.30 13.85 -40.39
CA GLN A 70 11.13 13.14 -39.41
C GLN A 70 10.53 13.28 -37.99
N LEU A 71 10.03 14.45 -37.64
CA LEU A 71 9.32 14.67 -36.38
C LEU A 71 8.08 13.76 -36.27
N GLN A 72 7.28 13.66 -37.33
CA GLN A 72 6.11 12.78 -37.33
C GLN A 72 6.48 11.31 -37.14
N GLU A 73 7.53 10.85 -37.78
CA GLU A 73 8.00 9.46 -37.63
C GLU A 73 8.58 9.21 -36.21
N THR A 74 9.33 10.16 -35.66
CA THR A 74 9.82 10.11 -34.29
C THR A 74 8.67 10.02 -33.27
N LEU A 75 7.65 10.87 -33.41
CA LEU A 75 6.48 10.84 -32.52
C LEU A 75 5.74 9.50 -32.62
N LYS A 76 5.51 9.02 -33.85
CA LYS A 76 4.87 7.72 -34.07
C LYS A 76 5.64 6.57 -33.42
N ARG A 77 6.96 6.55 -33.58
CA ARG A 77 7.83 5.56 -32.96
C ARG A 77 7.78 5.63 -31.45
N ARG A 78 8.00 6.80 -30.84
CA ARG A 78 7.99 7.01 -29.39
C ARG A 78 6.64 6.63 -28.76
N ILE A 79 5.53 7.04 -29.38
CA ILE A 79 4.18 6.65 -28.91
C ILE A 79 4.02 5.13 -28.98
N SER A 80 4.47 4.49 -30.06
CA SER A 80 4.35 3.03 -30.24
C SER A 80 5.18 2.26 -29.21
N GLU A 81 6.38 2.73 -28.88
CA GLU A 81 7.27 2.15 -27.88
C GLU A 81 6.69 2.22 -26.45
N HIS A 82 6.02 3.33 -26.14
CA HIS A 82 5.56 3.62 -24.78
C HIS A 82 4.07 3.36 -24.55
N LYS A 83 3.27 3.06 -25.59
CA LYS A 83 1.82 2.86 -25.46
C LYS A 83 1.41 1.76 -24.47
N ARG A 84 2.32 0.88 -24.09
CA ARG A 84 2.06 -0.17 -23.10
C ARG A 84 1.67 0.37 -21.72
N ILE A 85 1.99 1.63 -21.39
CA ILE A 85 1.59 2.28 -20.13
C ILE A 85 0.18 2.86 -20.18
N ILE A 86 -0.42 2.98 -21.38
CA ILE A 86 -1.73 3.60 -21.56
C ILE A 86 -2.81 2.56 -21.28
N PHE A 87 -3.68 2.83 -20.33
CA PHE A 87 -4.83 2.01 -20.01
C PHE A 87 -6.08 2.87 -19.87
N ASN A 88 -7.12 2.53 -20.64
CA ASN A 88 -8.40 3.24 -20.68
C ASN A 88 -9.47 2.43 -19.94
N GLY A 89 -9.30 2.21 -18.66
CA GLY A 89 -10.18 1.42 -17.82
C GLY A 89 -10.06 1.79 -16.35
N ASP A 90 -10.66 0.97 -15.49
CA ASP A 90 -10.55 1.14 -14.04
C ASP A 90 -9.16 0.67 -13.55
N ASN A 91 -8.31 1.62 -13.16
CA ASN A 91 -6.98 1.36 -12.64
C ASN A 91 -6.96 0.63 -11.28
N TYR A 92 -8.09 0.57 -10.59
CA TYR A 92 -8.23 -0.12 -9.31
C TYR A 92 -8.66 -1.57 -9.47
N SER A 93 -9.02 -1.99 -10.69
CA SER A 93 -9.45 -3.37 -10.96
C SER A 93 -8.29 -4.36 -10.99
N GLU A 94 -8.57 -5.60 -10.61
CA GLU A 94 -7.60 -6.70 -10.77
C GLU A 94 -7.27 -6.98 -12.25
N GLU A 95 -8.15 -6.60 -13.16
CA GLU A 95 -7.93 -6.73 -14.60
C GLU A 95 -6.74 -5.88 -15.05
N TRP A 96 -6.62 -4.65 -14.50
CA TRP A 96 -5.46 -3.83 -14.78
C TRP A 96 -4.16 -4.45 -14.24
N VAL A 97 -4.18 -5.01 -13.04
CA VAL A 97 -2.98 -5.64 -12.46
C VAL A 97 -2.49 -6.78 -13.37
N LYS A 98 -3.39 -7.64 -13.83
CA LYS A 98 -3.06 -8.75 -14.75
C LYS A 98 -2.59 -8.25 -16.12
N GLU A 99 -3.25 -7.23 -16.65
CA GLU A 99 -2.87 -6.64 -17.95
C GLU A 99 -1.52 -5.91 -17.87
N ALA A 100 -1.23 -5.20 -16.77
CA ALA A 100 0.06 -4.57 -16.55
C ALA A 100 1.21 -5.59 -16.49
N GLU A 101 1.00 -6.71 -15.81
CA GLU A 101 1.94 -7.81 -15.76
C GLU A 101 2.17 -8.42 -17.16
N ARG A 102 1.09 -8.67 -17.92
CA ARG A 102 1.18 -9.15 -19.31
C ARG A 102 1.96 -8.21 -20.21
N ARG A 103 1.88 -6.89 -19.95
CA ARG A 103 2.65 -5.86 -20.70
C ARG A 103 4.10 -5.71 -20.20
N GLY A 104 4.52 -6.48 -19.21
CA GLY A 104 5.85 -6.40 -18.61
C GLY A 104 6.07 -5.12 -17.80
N LEU A 105 5.02 -4.54 -17.23
CA LEU A 105 5.12 -3.43 -16.32
C LEU A 105 5.40 -3.96 -14.90
N PRO A 106 6.38 -3.41 -14.18
CA PRO A 106 6.69 -3.86 -12.83
C PRO A 106 5.56 -3.50 -11.85
N ASN A 107 5.31 -4.40 -10.90
CA ASN A 107 4.40 -4.17 -9.80
C ASN A 107 5.12 -4.41 -8.46
N LEU A 108 5.73 -3.37 -7.93
CA LEU A 108 6.51 -3.41 -6.70
C LEU A 108 5.61 -3.07 -5.51
N LYS A 109 4.98 -4.09 -4.92
CA LYS A 109 3.87 -3.95 -3.97
C LYS A 109 4.27 -3.46 -2.57
N ASN A 110 5.54 -3.53 -2.21
CA ASN A 110 6.02 -3.13 -0.89
C ASN A 110 7.31 -2.30 -0.99
N THR A 111 7.62 -1.60 0.09
CA THR A 111 8.78 -0.72 0.17
C THR A 111 10.08 -1.45 -0.05
N MET A 112 10.22 -2.68 0.47
CA MET A 112 11.43 -3.48 0.30
C MET A 112 11.78 -3.72 -1.16
N THR A 113 10.83 -4.25 -1.93
CA THR A 113 11.04 -4.51 -3.36
C THR A 113 11.23 -3.21 -4.16
N ALA A 114 10.55 -2.14 -3.77
CA ALA A 114 10.65 -0.84 -4.45
C ALA A 114 12.00 -0.15 -4.20
N LEU A 115 12.55 -0.20 -2.98
CA LEU A 115 13.80 0.47 -2.63
C LEU A 115 15.00 -0.04 -3.45
N HIS A 116 15.05 -1.31 -3.81
CA HIS A 116 16.12 -1.85 -4.65
C HIS A 116 16.22 -1.16 -6.01
N THR A 117 15.15 -0.53 -6.49
CA THR A 117 15.19 0.22 -7.74
C THR A 117 16.08 1.47 -7.64
N LEU A 118 16.26 2.03 -6.45
CA LEU A 118 17.06 3.23 -6.24
C LEU A 118 18.54 3.02 -6.60
N VAL A 119 19.06 1.83 -6.32
CA VAL A 119 20.47 1.47 -6.56
C VAL A 119 20.67 0.60 -7.83
N ASN A 120 19.65 0.47 -8.66
CA ASN A 120 19.73 -0.19 -9.95
C ASN A 120 20.66 0.61 -10.88
N GLU A 121 21.51 -0.08 -11.63
CA GLU A 121 22.53 0.53 -12.52
C GLU A 121 21.95 1.61 -13.45
N LYS A 122 20.78 1.36 -14.04
CA LYS A 122 20.10 2.33 -14.90
C LYS A 122 19.79 3.63 -14.15
N ASN A 123 19.30 3.54 -12.92
CA ASN A 123 18.91 4.70 -12.14
C ASN A 123 20.13 5.43 -11.57
N VAL A 124 21.16 4.69 -11.16
CA VAL A 124 22.44 5.27 -10.74
C VAL A 124 23.04 6.09 -11.88
N ALA A 125 23.15 5.50 -13.08
CA ALA A 125 23.68 6.20 -14.25
C ALA A 125 22.87 7.46 -14.60
N LEU A 126 21.55 7.41 -14.45
CA LEU A 126 20.68 8.57 -14.67
C LEU A 126 20.98 9.71 -13.71
N PHE A 127 21.07 9.43 -12.41
CA PHE A 127 21.33 10.45 -11.40
C PHE A 127 22.74 11.03 -11.48
N GLU A 128 23.74 10.20 -11.81
CA GLU A 128 25.12 10.62 -12.02
C GLU A 128 25.25 11.51 -13.28
N LYS A 129 24.57 11.14 -14.40
CA LYS A 129 24.54 11.93 -15.65
C LYS A 129 24.13 13.38 -15.40
N TYR A 130 23.13 13.61 -14.54
CA TYR A 130 22.60 14.95 -14.23
C TYR A 130 23.23 15.58 -12.99
N GLY A 131 24.20 14.93 -12.36
CA GLY A 131 24.85 15.44 -11.15
C GLY A 131 23.89 15.61 -9.95
N VAL A 132 22.77 14.86 -9.94
CA VAL A 132 21.79 14.92 -8.86
C VAL A 132 22.25 14.11 -7.66
N PHE A 133 22.74 12.90 -7.90
CA PHE A 133 23.37 12.03 -6.90
C PHE A 133 24.50 11.21 -7.51
N SER A 134 25.55 11.01 -6.72
CA SER A 134 26.55 9.98 -6.95
C SER A 134 26.01 8.60 -6.52
N ARG A 135 26.63 7.54 -7.00
CA ARG A 135 26.36 6.15 -6.56
C ARG A 135 26.40 6.03 -5.03
N ARG A 136 27.44 6.57 -4.41
CA ARG A 136 27.62 6.52 -2.95
C ARG A 136 26.48 7.18 -2.18
N GLU A 137 25.94 8.28 -2.69
CA GLU A 137 24.80 8.97 -2.07
C GLU A 137 23.50 8.16 -2.25
N LEU A 138 23.31 7.49 -3.38
CA LEU A 138 22.16 6.62 -3.61
C LEU A 138 22.21 5.36 -2.71
N GLU A 139 23.37 4.73 -2.59
CA GLU A 139 23.58 3.59 -1.71
C GLU A 139 23.33 3.97 -0.23
N SER A 140 23.87 5.10 0.21
CA SER A 140 23.61 5.59 1.57
C SER A 140 22.13 5.87 1.84
N ARG A 141 21.41 6.45 0.87
CA ARG A 141 19.97 6.68 0.98
C ARG A 141 19.17 5.38 0.99
N PHE A 142 19.57 4.42 0.19
CA PHE A 142 18.98 3.09 0.18
C PHE A 142 19.07 2.43 1.56
N GLU A 143 20.26 2.43 2.17
CA GLU A 143 20.49 1.87 3.50
C GLU A 143 19.66 2.58 4.57
N ILE A 144 19.62 3.92 4.55
CA ILE A 144 18.84 4.72 5.51
C ILE A 144 17.34 4.43 5.38
N PHE A 145 16.79 4.40 4.17
CA PHE A 145 15.37 4.13 3.95
C PHE A 145 15.00 2.70 4.32
N LEU A 146 15.90 1.75 4.07
CA LEU A 146 15.73 0.37 4.46
C LEU A 146 15.68 0.21 5.98
N GLU A 147 16.64 0.82 6.69
CA GLU A 147 16.67 0.81 8.15
C GLU A 147 15.43 1.49 8.75
N GLU A 148 15.02 2.64 8.21
CA GLU A 148 13.81 3.36 8.64
C GLU A 148 12.56 2.49 8.45
N TYR A 149 12.43 1.82 7.31
CA TYR A 149 11.33 0.91 7.04
C TYR A 149 11.29 -0.25 8.06
N HIS A 150 12.40 -0.92 8.28
CA HIS A 150 12.49 -2.01 9.26
C HIS A 150 12.15 -1.56 10.68
N ARG A 151 12.62 -0.38 11.06
CA ARG A 151 12.33 0.20 12.37
C ARG A 151 10.83 0.48 12.55
N ARG A 152 10.20 1.06 11.53
CA ARG A 152 8.74 1.33 11.55
C ARG A 152 7.93 0.04 11.67
N ILE A 153 8.21 -0.96 10.85
CA ILE A 153 7.50 -2.24 10.89
C ILE A 153 7.64 -2.91 12.27
N ARG A 154 8.82 -2.86 12.89
CA ARG A 154 9.00 -3.39 14.25
C ARG A 154 8.21 -2.62 15.31
N ILE A 155 8.14 -1.29 15.19
CA ILE A 155 7.33 -0.47 16.10
C ILE A 155 5.85 -0.81 15.95
N GLU A 156 5.35 -0.89 14.71
CA GLU A 156 3.96 -1.23 14.40
C GLU A 156 3.60 -2.64 14.89
N GLY A 157 4.49 -3.62 14.65
CA GLY A 157 4.31 -4.99 15.13
C GLY A 157 4.26 -5.07 16.65
N ARG A 158 5.16 -4.39 17.35
CA ARG A 158 5.16 -4.34 18.82
C ARG A 158 3.92 -3.67 19.38
N LEU A 159 3.49 -2.56 18.78
CA LEU A 159 2.26 -1.86 19.17
C LEU A 159 1.02 -2.73 18.94
N SER A 160 0.95 -3.43 17.80
CA SER A 160 -0.15 -4.36 17.49
C SER A 160 -0.22 -5.50 18.52
N TRP A 161 0.92 -6.06 18.88
CA TRP A 161 1.03 -7.07 19.93
C TRP A 161 0.53 -6.52 21.28
N GLU A 162 1.03 -5.36 21.70
CA GLU A 162 0.67 -4.72 22.96
C GLU A 162 -0.84 -4.42 23.04
N MET A 163 -1.40 -3.86 21.99
CA MET A 163 -2.85 -3.57 21.94
C MET A 163 -3.69 -4.85 22.02
N ALA A 164 -3.32 -5.88 21.28
CA ALA A 164 -4.05 -7.14 21.29
C ALA A 164 -3.94 -7.85 22.66
N ALA A 165 -2.74 -7.92 23.23
CA ALA A 165 -2.50 -8.60 24.51
C ALA A 165 -3.09 -7.88 25.72
N THR A 166 -3.02 -6.53 25.74
CA THR A 166 -3.34 -5.76 26.95
C THR A 166 -4.71 -5.10 26.94
N ILE A 167 -5.31 -4.94 25.77
CA ILE A 167 -6.58 -4.23 25.59
C ILE A 167 -7.66 -5.17 25.06
N ILE A 168 -7.39 -5.86 23.93
CA ILE A 168 -8.40 -6.65 23.22
C ILE A 168 -8.64 -8.00 23.90
N LEU A 169 -7.57 -8.75 24.16
CA LEU A 169 -7.67 -10.07 24.81
C LEU A 169 -8.38 -10.02 26.17
N PRO A 170 -8.13 -9.04 27.05
CA PRO A 170 -8.92 -8.89 28.29
C PRO A 170 -10.40 -8.63 28.05
N ALA A 171 -10.78 -7.84 27.04
CA ALA A 171 -12.19 -7.59 26.70
C ALA A 171 -12.89 -8.87 26.23
N LEU A 172 -12.24 -9.62 25.33
CA LEU A 172 -12.76 -10.91 24.84
C LEU A 172 -12.89 -11.94 25.97
N ARG A 173 -11.88 -12.03 26.85
CA ARG A 173 -11.92 -12.92 28.02
C ARG A 173 -13.09 -12.59 28.95
N ASN A 174 -13.36 -11.31 29.20
CA ASN A 174 -14.48 -10.91 30.04
C ASN A 174 -15.82 -11.31 29.43
N GLU A 175 -16.00 -11.18 28.12
CA GLU A 175 -17.21 -11.62 27.41
C GLU A 175 -17.38 -13.14 27.47
N TYR A 176 -16.29 -13.90 27.29
CA TYR A 176 -16.26 -15.35 27.45
C TYR A 176 -16.69 -15.76 28.87
N GLU A 177 -16.09 -15.16 29.89
CA GLU A 177 -16.41 -15.45 31.31
C GLU A 177 -17.89 -15.18 31.61
N GLN A 178 -18.45 -14.06 31.16
CA GLN A 178 -19.87 -13.74 31.34
C GLN A 178 -20.77 -14.75 30.64
N THR A 179 -20.41 -15.17 29.43
CA THR A 179 -21.18 -16.14 28.65
C THR A 179 -21.16 -17.53 29.29
N VAL A 180 -19.99 -18.02 29.70
CA VAL A 180 -19.83 -19.28 30.39
C VAL A 180 -20.56 -19.29 31.73
N SER A 181 -20.47 -18.19 32.50
CA SER A 181 -21.23 -18.03 33.75
C SER A 181 -22.74 -18.05 33.55
N ALA A 182 -23.22 -17.42 32.48
CA ALA A 182 -24.64 -17.46 32.11
C ALA A 182 -25.10 -18.86 31.71
N LEU A 183 -24.27 -19.58 30.95
CA LEU A 183 -24.52 -20.98 30.56
C LEU A 183 -24.58 -21.89 31.79
N SER A 184 -23.60 -21.81 32.69
CA SER A 184 -23.60 -22.61 33.93
C SER A 184 -24.86 -22.39 34.76
N ARG A 185 -25.26 -21.13 35.01
CA ARG A 185 -26.46 -20.81 35.71
C ARG A 185 -27.73 -21.34 35.03
N ALA A 186 -27.80 -21.33 33.70
CA ALA A 186 -28.92 -21.87 32.95
C ALA A 186 -29.01 -23.40 33.08
N LEU A 187 -27.88 -24.08 33.04
CA LEU A 187 -27.79 -25.54 33.25
C LEU A 187 -28.21 -25.94 34.68
N ASP A 188 -27.71 -25.24 35.69
CA ASP A 188 -28.03 -25.48 37.09
C ASP A 188 -29.54 -25.28 37.36
N ALA A 189 -30.14 -24.27 36.73
CA ALA A 189 -31.57 -23.99 36.80
C ALA A 189 -32.42 -24.91 35.89
N LYS A 190 -31.79 -25.92 35.25
CA LYS A 190 -32.43 -26.88 34.32
C LYS A 190 -33.24 -26.23 33.21
N ARG A 191 -32.77 -25.08 32.72
CA ARG A 191 -33.36 -24.36 31.61
C ARG A 191 -33.04 -25.13 30.30
N THR A 192 -34.06 -25.28 29.46
CA THR A 192 -33.90 -25.92 28.11
C THR A 192 -33.84 -24.89 27.01
N SER A 193 -34.48 -23.74 27.19
CA SER A 193 -34.50 -22.66 26.23
C SER A 193 -33.27 -21.73 26.40
N GLY A 194 -32.60 -21.42 25.29
CA GLY A 194 -31.43 -20.53 25.25
C GLY A 194 -30.08 -21.19 25.55
N THR A 195 -30.04 -22.38 26.15
CA THR A 195 -28.82 -23.08 26.57
C THR A 195 -27.93 -23.43 25.35
N ALA A 196 -28.52 -23.94 24.27
CA ALA A 196 -27.80 -24.25 23.06
C ALA A 196 -27.18 -22.99 22.38
N ALA A 197 -27.86 -21.86 22.45
CA ALA A 197 -27.35 -20.59 21.93
C ALA A 197 -26.16 -20.07 22.77
N LEU A 198 -26.28 -20.16 24.09
CA LEU A 198 -25.17 -19.79 25.00
C LEU A 198 -23.96 -20.70 24.81
N GLN A 199 -24.17 -22.02 24.66
CA GLN A 199 -23.08 -22.95 24.37
C GLN A 199 -22.37 -22.56 23.06
N LYS A 200 -23.12 -22.40 21.99
CA LYS A 200 -22.56 -22.01 20.69
C LYS A 200 -21.78 -20.67 20.74
N LEU A 201 -22.24 -19.72 21.53
CA LEU A 201 -21.54 -18.45 21.72
C LEU A 201 -20.26 -18.65 22.55
N ALA A 202 -20.31 -19.45 23.63
CA ALA A 202 -19.14 -19.77 24.44
C ALA A 202 -18.07 -20.48 23.62
N ASP A 203 -18.44 -21.46 22.77
CA ASP A 203 -17.51 -22.15 21.89
C ASP A 203 -16.82 -21.17 20.93
N LYS A 204 -17.56 -20.27 20.29
CA LYS A 204 -17.00 -19.26 19.38
C LYS A 204 -16.05 -18.28 20.08
N LEU A 205 -16.39 -17.86 21.31
CA LEU A 205 -15.54 -16.98 22.10
C LEU A 205 -14.28 -17.71 22.55
N GLY A 206 -14.37 -18.99 22.88
CA GLY A 206 -13.22 -19.85 23.20
C GLY A 206 -12.28 -20.00 21.99
N ASP A 207 -12.81 -20.34 20.83
CA ASP A 207 -12.04 -20.45 19.58
C ASP A 207 -11.34 -19.13 19.23
N ALA A 208 -12.01 -17.98 19.44
CA ALA A 208 -11.43 -16.67 19.20
C ALA A 208 -10.30 -16.34 20.18
N LEU A 209 -10.42 -16.73 21.47
CA LEU A 209 -9.37 -16.59 22.46
C LEU A 209 -8.12 -17.38 22.07
N ASP A 210 -8.30 -18.66 21.72
CA ASP A 210 -7.20 -19.54 21.32
C ASP A 210 -6.50 -18.99 20.06
N SER A 211 -7.27 -18.52 19.09
CA SER A 211 -6.72 -17.94 17.86
C SER A 211 -5.87 -16.69 18.14
N ILE A 212 -6.38 -15.74 18.95
CA ILE A 212 -5.64 -14.51 19.27
C ILE A 212 -4.36 -14.84 20.07
N VAL A 213 -4.41 -15.77 21.02
CA VAL A 213 -3.22 -16.17 21.80
C VAL A 213 -2.16 -16.78 20.87
N SER A 214 -2.57 -17.68 19.98
CA SER A 214 -1.66 -18.30 19.00
C SER A 214 -1.02 -17.26 18.06
N ASP A 215 -1.82 -16.28 17.61
CA ASP A 215 -1.32 -15.21 16.73
C ASP A 215 -0.40 -14.23 17.46
N LEU A 216 -0.65 -13.98 18.76
CA LEU A 216 0.25 -13.20 19.62
C LEU A 216 1.62 -13.89 19.77
N ASP A 217 1.65 -15.21 20.02
CA ASP A 217 2.89 -15.98 20.11
C ASP A 217 3.65 -15.97 18.78
N THR A 218 2.91 -16.05 17.67
CA THR A 218 3.47 -15.96 16.31
C THR A 218 4.08 -14.59 16.06
N LEU A 219 3.39 -13.51 16.41
CA LEU A 219 3.90 -12.15 16.23
C LEU A 219 5.09 -11.86 17.16
N GLU A 220 5.07 -12.34 18.39
CA GLU A 220 6.21 -12.22 19.32
C GLU A 220 7.47 -12.89 18.75
N THR A 221 7.31 -14.09 18.21
CA THR A 221 8.39 -14.79 17.51
C THR A 221 8.89 -14.01 16.29
N ALA A 222 7.96 -13.52 15.46
CA ALA A 222 8.28 -12.74 14.27
C ALA A 222 9.03 -11.43 14.59
N LEU A 223 8.75 -10.80 15.72
CA LEU A 223 9.45 -9.57 16.16
C LEU A 223 10.95 -9.78 16.41
N THR A 224 11.38 -11.02 16.62
CA THR A 224 12.80 -11.39 16.74
C THR A 224 13.44 -11.80 15.42
N SER A 225 12.65 -11.97 14.34
CA SER A 225 13.07 -12.44 13.03
C SER A 225 13.10 -11.30 11.97
N CYS A 226 12.84 -11.62 10.70
CA CYS A 226 12.84 -10.62 9.64
C CYS A 226 11.50 -9.86 9.58
N HIS A 227 11.51 -8.67 8.94
CA HIS A 227 10.34 -7.79 8.86
C HIS A 227 9.17 -8.37 8.03
N GLU A 228 9.45 -9.27 7.07
CA GLU A 228 8.40 -9.91 6.25
C GLU A 228 7.51 -10.80 7.12
N ASP A 229 8.11 -11.55 8.04
CA ASP A 229 7.39 -12.38 9.00
C ASP A 229 6.51 -11.53 9.93
N ILE A 230 6.99 -10.33 10.32
CA ILE A 230 6.21 -9.38 11.14
C ILE A 230 4.95 -8.95 10.40
N LEU A 231 5.05 -8.58 9.13
CA LEU A 231 3.89 -8.14 8.33
C LEU A 231 2.84 -9.25 8.20
N VAL A 232 3.28 -10.48 7.96
CA VAL A 232 2.38 -11.65 7.86
C VAL A 232 1.70 -11.91 9.20
N ALA A 233 2.46 -11.95 10.29
CA ALA A 233 1.92 -12.18 11.63
C ALA A 233 0.95 -11.07 12.07
N MET A 234 1.25 -9.79 11.79
CA MET A 234 0.33 -8.68 12.05
C MET A 234 -0.99 -8.83 11.28
N SER A 235 -0.92 -9.27 10.02
CA SER A 235 -2.14 -9.48 9.21
C SER A 235 -3.00 -10.63 9.75
N GLN A 236 -2.38 -11.71 10.22
CA GLN A 236 -3.07 -12.83 10.86
C GLN A 236 -3.75 -12.39 12.16
N LEU A 237 -3.00 -11.76 13.05
CA LEU A 237 -3.53 -11.22 14.31
C LEU A 237 -4.70 -10.26 14.04
N ARG A 238 -4.58 -9.38 13.05
CA ARG A 238 -5.65 -8.48 12.65
C ARG A 238 -6.91 -9.23 12.25
N THR A 239 -6.80 -10.30 11.47
CA THR A 239 -7.94 -11.11 11.04
C THR A 239 -8.67 -11.75 12.24
N SER A 240 -7.92 -12.30 13.19
CA SER A 240 -8.50 -12.90 14.41
C SER A 240 -9.15 -11.86 15.32
N VAL A 241 -8.55 -10.67 15.45
CA VAL A 241 -9.12 -9.54 16.21
C VAL A 241 -10.41 -9.02 15.58
N ASP A 242 -10.43 -8.82 14.25
CA ASP A 242 -11.61 -8.36 13.51
C ASP A 242 -12.77 -9.39 13.62
N ALA A 243 -12.47 -10.69 13.68
CA ALA A 243 -13.47 -11.72 13.91
C ALA A 243 -14.00 -11.66 15.36
N ALA A 244 -13.13 -11.48 16.34
CA ALA A 244 -13.50 -11.37 17.76
C ALA A 244 -14.36 -10.12 18.04
N GLU A 245 -14.12 -9.00 17.36
CA GLU A 245 -14.93 -7.78 17.48
C GLU A 245 -16.42 -8.05 17.27
N THR A 246 -16.77 -8.96 16.37
CA THR A 246 -18.17 -9.31 16.08
C THR A 246 -18.86 -10.11 17.19
N LEU A 247 -18.09 -10.64 18.15
CA LEU A 247 -18.59 -11.49 19.24
C LEU A 247 -18.67 -10.74 20.57
N VAL A 248 -17.88 -9.68 20.76
CA VAL A 248 -17.82 -8.92 22.00
C VAL A 248 -18.93 -7.86 22.04
N ASN A 249 -19.49 -7.64 23.23
CA ASN A 249 -20.47 -6.59 23.45
C ASN A 249 -19.92 -5.24 23.00
N ASP A 250 -20.71 -4.51 22.23
CA ASP A 250 -20.35 -3.20 21.67
C ASP A 250 -19.83 -2.19 22.72
N ARG A 251 -20.38 -2.21 23.93
CA ARG A 251 -19.93 -1.34 25.02
C ARG A 251 -18.62 -1.78 25.67
N SER A 252 -18.30 -3.06 25.54
CA SER A 252 -17.08 -3.66 26.11
C SER A 252 -15.92 -3.67 25.14
N TRP A 253 -16.18 -3.39 23.84
CA TRP A 253 -15.11 -3.30 22.84
C TRP A 253 -14.25 -2.06 23.06
N PRO A 254 -12.95 -2.22 23.28
CA PRO A 254 -12.11 -1.14 23.81
C PRO A 254 -11.58 -0.17 22.77
N LEU A 255 -11.72 -0.49 21.47
CA LEU A 255 -11.24 0.37 20.39
C LEU A 255 -12.33 1.36 19.94
N PRO A 256 -11.96 2.58 19.50
CA PRO A 256 -12.89 3.56 18.98
C PRO A 256 -13.64 3.04 17.75
N LYS A 257 -14.94 3.25 17.68
CA LYS A 257 -15.78 2.88 16.55
C LYS A 257 -15.94 4.03 15.59
N TYR A 258 -16.23 3.75 14.32
CA TYR A 258 -16.45 4.79 13.32
C TYR A 258 -17.50 5.81 13.74
N ARG A 259 -18.59 5.39 14.38
CA ARG A 259 -19.62 6.31 14.89
C ARG A 259 -19.10 7.26 15.98
N GLU A 260 -18.11 6.86 16.77
CA GLU A 260 -17.50 7.68 17.82
C GLU A 260 -16.49 8.67 17.23
N MET A 261 -15.82 8.29 16.12
CA MET A 261 -14.85 9.14 15.42
C MET A 261 -15.50 10.16 14.49
N LEU A 262 -16.68 9.85 13.93
CA LEU A 262 -17.38 10.71 12.97
C LEU A 262 -18.17 11.83 13.62
N PHE A 263 -18.52 11.72 14.90
CA PHE A 263 -19.31 12.70 15.62
C PHE A 263 -18.52 13.18 16.85
N ILE A 264 -18.14 14.45 16.82
CA ILE A 264 -17.59 15.15 17.97
C ILE A 264 -18.80 15.70 18.74
N TYR A 265 -19.08 15.14 19.91
CA TYR A 265 -20.11 15.64 20.80
C TYR A 265 -19.48 16.59 21.82
#